data_b98fe656f357c6cfb166a31abb3a94b6
#
_entry.id   b98fe656f357c6cfb166a31abb3a94b6
#
_cell.length_a   1.000
_cell.length_b   1.000
_cell.length_c   1.000
_cell.angle_alpha   90.00
_cell.angle_beta   90.00
_cell.angle_gamma   90.00
#
_symmetry.space_group_name_H-M   'P 1'
#
loop_
_entity.id
_entity.type
_entity.pdbx_description
1 polymer ?
#
loop_
_entity_poly.entity_id
_entity_poly.type
_entity_poly.pdbx_seq_one_letter_code
_entity_poly.pdbx_strand_id
1 'polypeptide(L)'
;MYGDIVRIARAQIPPSVKFIVGRVADIETSPERQRVTISGGDVIDARLVVLATGQGDVLRQKLGIRRRMVFPKHTLSFGFPIHRGPGGARFPALTYYGEHPRDGIDYLTLLPLGDSLRANIFTFCDHRDRWARAFRDDPKRLLLEVMPGLAHFLPDFEVVGKVQLFMMDLSTVEDHVRDGTVLIGDAFQTSCPAAGTGVSRLLVDVDRLCKTYLPEWLATPGMGADKIARFYADPAKRAADARASRAAEFRRALTIETNLKWELRRREMYLRRRTLGWIAQRLRPLSDHGIGSVRK
;
A
#
# COMPACT_ATOMS: atom_id res chain seq x y z
N MET A 1 -0.97 13.79 5.54
CA MET A 1 -1.45 12.40 5.57
C MET A 1 -0.31 11.39 5.40
N TYR A 2 -0.05 10.79 4.21
CA TYR A 2 1.12 9.87 4.07
C TYR A 2 2.44 10.60 4.31
N GLY A 3 2.59 11.78 3.76
CA GLY A 3 3.77 12.63 3.98
C GLY A 3 3.98 12.99 5.45
N ASP A 4 2.92 13.16 6.24
CA ASP A 4 3.03 13.43 7.68
C ASP A 4 3.54 12.22 8.45
N ILE A 5 3.07 11.02 8.11
CA ILE A 5 3.57 9.76 8.70
C ILE A 5 5.07 9.64 8.44
N VAL A 6 5.50 9.86 7.19
CA VAL A 6 6.92 9.81 6.82
C VAL A 6 7.72 10.89 7.55
N ARG A 7 7.21 12.12 7.66
CA ARG A 7 7.86 13.22 8.37
C ARG A 7 8.02 12.91 9.86
N ILE A 8 6.96 12.40 10.49
CA ILE A 8 7.01 12.00 11.91
C ILE A 8 8.00 10.85 12.12
N ALA A 9 7.98 9.83 11.25
CA ALA A 9 8.92 8.72 11.33
C ALA A 9 10.38 9.19 11.15
N ARG A 10 10.64 10.09 10.22
CA ARG A 10 11.97 10.70 10.04
C ARG A 10 12.44 11.48 11.26
N ALA A 11 11.54 12.19 11.92
CA ALA A 11 11.86 12.94 13.13
C ALA A 11 12.26 12.06 14.32
N GLN A 12 11.99 10.76 14.26
CA GLN A 12 12.41 9.78 15.26
C GLN A 12 13.81 9.19 14.99
N ILE A 13 14.43 9.50 13.85
CA ILE A 13 15.78 9.02 13.54
C ILE A 13 16.76 9.69 14.50
N PRO A 14 17.54 8.90 15.27
CA PRO A 14 18.51 9.49 16.22
C PRO A 14 19.55 10.37 15.51
N PRO A 15 20.03 11.44 16.14
CA PRO A 15 21.06 12.31 15.55
C PRO A 15 22.37 11.58 15.20
N SER A 16 22.66 10.47 15.85
CA SER A 16 23.83 9.61 15.54
C SER A 16 23.71 8.89 14.20
N VAL A 17 22.51 8.81 13.62
CA VAL A 17 22.29 8.19 12.31
C VAL A 17 22.42 9.25 11.21
N LYS A 18 23.41 9.09 10.35
CA LYS A 18 23.64 9.99 9.22
C LYS A 18 22.51 9.82 8.20
N PHE A 19 21.75 10.89 7.94
CA PHE A 19 20.71 10.93 6.91
C PHE A 19 21.24 11.70 5.69
N ILE A 20 21.33 11.03 4.53
CA ILE A 20 21.85 11.60 3.29
C ILE A 20 20.73 11.61 2.25
N VAL A 21 20.51 12.75 1.63
CA VAL A 21 19.61 12.87 0.48
C VAL A 21 20.46 12.86 -0.78
N GLY A 22 20.33 11.79 -1.57
CA GLY A 22 21.13 11.63 -2.78
C GLY A 22 20.63 10.47 -3.62
N ARG A 23 21.12 10.40 -4.85
CA ARG A 23 20.84 9.28 -5.75
C ARG A 23 21.97 8.28 -5.63
N VAL A 24 21.65 7.02 -5.37
CA VAL A 24 22.63 5.94 -5.43
C VAL A 24 22.99 5.68 -6.90
N ALA A 25 24.26 5.86 -7.23
CA ALA A 25 24.80 5.63 -8.57
C ALA A 25 25.16 4.17 -8.76
N ASP A 26 25.78 3.53 -7.74
CA ASP A 26 26.20 2.13 -7.82
C ASP A 26 26.23 1.44 -6.46
N ILE A 27 26.21 0.08 -6.47
CA ILE A 27 26.34 -0.77 -5.28
C ILE A 27 27.21 -1.97 -5.66
N GLU A 28 28.35 -2.10 -5.00
CA GLU A 28 29.23 -3.28 -5.09
C GLU A 28 29.02 -4.10 -3.79
N THR A 29 28.90 -5.41 -3.91
CA THR A 29 28.65 -6.30 -2.77
C THR A 29 29.67 -7.42 -2.67
N SER A 30 30.05 -7.76 -1.43
CA SER A 30 30.90 -8.91 -1.11
C SER A 30 30.47 -9.52 0.24
N PRO A 31 30.99 -10.69 0.61
CA PRO A 31 30.73 -11.24 1.95
C PRO A 31 31.20 -10.35 3.10
N GLU A 32 32.21 -9.51 2.89
CA GLU A 32 32.87 -8.73 3.93
C GLU A 32 32.31 -7.29 4.00
N ARG A 33 32.12 -6.64 2.84
CA ARG A 33 31.82 -5.21 2.77
C ARG A 33 31.03 -4.85 1.53
N GLN A 34 30.10 -3.94 1.72
CA GLN A 34 29.28 -3.36 0.66
C GLN A 34 29.74 -1.91 0.42
N ARG A 35 29.89 -1.53 -0.83
CA ARG A 35 30.26 -0.18 -1.24
C ARG A 35 29.11 0.46 -1.99
N VAL A 36 28.59 1.57 -1.47
CA VAL A 36 27.50 2.34 -2.07
C VAL A 36 28.07 3.66 -2.57
N THR A 37 28.00 3.90 -3.88
CA THR A 37 28.42 5.16 -4.51
C THR A 37 27.20 6.06 -4.71
N ILE A 38 27.28 7.28 -4.18
CA ILE A 38 26.26 8.33 -4.40
C ILE A 38 26.64 9.16 -5.63
N SER A 39 25.65 9.62 -6.38
CA SER A 39 25.87 10.56 -7.48
C SER A 39 26.53 11.83 -6.95
N GLY A 40 27.70 12.16 -7.46
CA GLY A 40 28.56 13.20 -6.92
C GLY A 40 29.91 12.69 -6.40
N GLY A 41 30.05 11.34 -6.29
CA GLY A 41 31.33 10.68 -5.99
C GLY A 41 31.51 10.26 -4.51
N ASP A 42 30.60 10.62 -3.62
CA ASP A 42 30.64 10.14 -2.23
C ASP A 42 30.50 8.61 -2.18
N VAL A 43 31.31 7.97 -1.35
CA VAL A 43 31.30 6.52 -1.15
C VAL A 43 30.98 6.20 0.30
N ILE A 44 30.11 5.22 0.50
CA ILE A 44 29.70 4.71 1.80
C ILE A 44 30.04 3.24 1.86
N ASP A 45 30.91 2.85 2.77
CA ASP A 45 31.17 1.44 3.08
C ASP A 45 30.27 0.97 4.24
N ALA A 46 29.64 -0.20 4.05
CA ALA A 46 28.71 -0.77 5.02
C ALA A 46 28.87 -2.29 5.11
N ARG A 47 28.48 -2.89 6.23
CA ARG A 47 28.41 -4.36 6.38
C ARG A 47 27.20 -4.95 5.69
N LEU A 48 26.09 -4.20 5.65
CA LEU A 48 24.82 -4.62 5.05
C LEU A 48 24.19 -3.42 4.34
N VAL A 49 23.63 -3.65 3.17
CA VAL A 49 22.75 -2.72 2.47
C VAL A 49 21.31 -3.25 2.51
N VAL A 50 20.38 -2.43 2.99
CA VAL A 50 18.94 -2.75 2.98
C VAL A 50 18.26 -1.93 1.89
N LEU A 51 17.79 -2.59 0.85
CA LEU A 51 17.03 -1.95 -0.23
C LEU A 51 15.55 -1.86 0.12
N ALA A 52 15.09 -0.66 0.42
CA ALA A 52 13.69 -0.31 0.67
C ALA A 52 13.16 0.64 -0.43
N THR A 53 13.58 0.43 -1.68
CA THR A 53 13.37 1.33 -2.82
C THR A 53 11.99 1.22 -3.47
N GLY A 54 11.07 0.48 -2.83
CA GLY A 54 9.76 0.25 -3.39
C GLY A 54 9.84 -0.47 -4.76
N GLN A 55 9.11 0.03 -5.74
CA GLN A 55 9.07 -0.59 -7.07
C GLN A 55 10.24 -0.19 -7.99
N GLY A 56 11.16 0.64 -7.53
CA GLY A 56 12.32 1.07 -8.34
C GLY A 56 13.20 -0.11 -8.78
N ASP A 57 13.51 -0.23 -10.06
CA ASP A 57 14.24 -1.36 -10.64
C ASP A 57 15.73 -1.14 -10.78
N VAL A 58 16.17 0.11 -10.86
CA VAL A 58 17.56 0.46 -11.27
C VAL A 58 18.61 -0.23 -10.39
N LEU A 59 18.49 -0.13 -9.07
CA LEU A 59 19.48 -0.74 -8.16
C LEU A 59 19.38 -2.27 -8.14
N ARG A 60 18.17 -2.83 -8.26
CA ARG A 60 18.01 -4.29 -8.37
C ARG A 60 18.66 -4.85 -9.62
N GLN A 61 18.47 -4.20 -10.75
CA GLN A 61 19.09 -4.62 -12.02
C GLN A 61 20.62 -4.56 -11.94
N LYS A 62 21.19 -3.52 -11.34
CA LYS A 62 22.63 -3.43 -11.09
C LYS A 62 23.19 -4.59 -10.27
N LEU A 63 22.41 -5.05 -9.28
CA LEU A 63 22.75 -6.21 -8.47
C LEU A 63 22.42 -7.55 -9.15
N GLY A 64 21.93 -7.56 -10.39
CA GLY A 64 21.52 -8.78 -11.08
C GLY A 64 20.29 -9.45 -10.47
N ILE A 65 19.49 -8.70 -9.69
CA ILE A 65 18.25 -9.19 -9.08
C ILE A 65 17.11 -8.95 -10.06
N ARG A 66 16.48 -10.03 -10.52
CA ARG A 66 15.42 -9.97 -11.52
C ARG A 66 14.06 -9.79 -10.86
N ARG A 67 13.17 -9.04 -11.52
CA ARG A 67 11.75 -8.98 -11.15
C ARG A 67 10.99 -10.07 -11.89
N ARG A 68 10.31 -10.93 -11.15
CA ARG A 68 9.35 -11.89 -11.69
C ARG A 68 7.95 -11.33 -11.59
N MET A 69 7.34 -11.09 -12.73
CA MET A 69 5.96 -10.64 -12.80
C MET A 69 5.01 -11.78 -12.44
N VAL A 70 4.18 -11.59 -11.41
CA VAL A 70 3.14 -12.54 -10.99
C VAL A 70 1.82 -12.19 -11.66
N PHE A 71 1.45 -10.91 -11.63
CA PHE A 71 0.24 -10.42 -12.27
C PHE A 71 0.45 -8.98 -12.75
N PRO A 72 0.63 -8.77 -14.08
CA PRO A 72 0.79 -7.43 -14.64
C PRO A 72 -0.53 -6.66 -14.55
N LYS A 73 -0.44 -5.35 -14.30
CA LYS A 73 -1.58 -4.42 -14.26
C LYS A 73 -2.72 -4.91 -13.37
N HIS A 74 -2.36 -5.45 -12.20
CA HIS A 74 -3.30 -6.11 -11.29
C HIS A 74 -4.38 -5.16 -10.79
N THR A 75 -4.01 -3.94 -10.40
CA THR A 75 -4.91 -2.96 -9.82
C THR A 75 -4.67 -1.60 -10.44
N LEU A 76 -5.75 -0.93 -10.81
CA LEU A 76 -5.77 0.46 -11.21
C LEU A 76 -6.45 1.25 -10.11
N SER A 77 -5.83 2.32 -9.63
CA SER A 77 -6.43 3.17 -8.60
C SER A 77 -6.35 4.65 -8.99
N PHE A 78 -7.37 5.38 -8.59
CA PHE A 78 -7.47 6.81 -8.81
C PHE A 78 -7.56 7.52 -7.48
N GLY A 79 -6.76 8.55 -7.30
CA GLY A 79 -6.76 9.37 -6.11
C GLY A 79 -7.03 10.83 -6.45
N PHE A 80 -7.99 11.45 -5.78
CA PHE A 80 -8.36 12.85 -6.02
C PHE A 80 -8.98 13.49 -4.78
N PRO A 81 -8.85 14.80 -4.61
CA PRO A 81 -9.53 15.53 -3.55
C PRO A 81 -10.98 15.86 -3.96
N ILE A 82 -11.85 15.86 -2.95
CA ILE A 82 -13.27 16.23 -3.08
C ILE A 82 -13.57 17.36 -2.10
N HIS A 83 -14.21 18.42 -2.58
CA HIS A 83 -14.90 19.39 -1.74
C HIS A 83 -16.35 18.94 -1.52
N ARG A 84 -16.81 19.05 -0.29
CA ARG A 84 -18.21 18.80 0.06
C ARG A 84 -19.03 20.01 -0.34
N GLY A 85 -20.15 19.76 -1.00
CA GLY A 85 -21.14 20.81 -1.25
C GLY A 85 -21.85 21.25 0.04
N PRO A 86 -22.78 22.21 -0.06
CA PRO A 86 -23.48 22.78 1.10
C PRO A 86 -24.23 21.74 1.95
N GLY A 87 -24.66 20.62 1.37
CA GLY A 87 -25.31 19.51 2.07
C GLY A 87 -24.37 18.68 2.96
N GLY A 88 -23.05 18.94 2.88
CA GLY A 88 -22.03 18.22 3.65
C GLY A 88 -21.94 16.73 3.32
N ALA A 89 -21.12 16.02 4.06
CA ALA A 89 -21.06 14.55 4.02
C ALA A 89 -21.76 14.01 5.29
N ARG A 90 -22.56 12.97 5.12
CA ARG A 90 -23.29 12.32 6.23
C ARG A 90 -22.43 11.28 6.98
N PHE A 91 -21.10 11.46 6.95
CA PHE A 91 -20.15 10.55 7.57
C PHE A 91 -18.83 11.28 7.89
N PRO A 92 -18.08 10.85 8.91
CA PRO A 92 -16.71 11.35 9.15
C PRO A 92 -15.70 10.77 8.15
N ALA A 93 -15.84 9.48 7.80
CA ALA A 93 -15.07 8.76 6.79
C ALA A 93 -15.95 7.66 6.20
N LEU A 94 -15.73 7.29 4.94
CA LEU A 94 -16.55 6.29 4.26
C LEU A 94 -15.66 5.32 3.46
N THR A 95 -16.01 4.04 3.52
CA THR A 95 -15.63 3.02 2.53
C THR A 95 -16.88 2.57 1.81
N TYR A 96 -16.98 2.87 0.52
CA TYR A 96 -18.11 2.50 -0.31
C TYR A 96 -17.69 1.44 -1.33
N TYR A 97 -18.38 0.31 -1.35
CA TYR A 97 -18.03 -0.83 -2.22
C TYR A 97 -18.68 -0.73 -3.58
N GLY A 98 -18.02 -1.29 -4.60
CA GLY A 98 -18.58 -1.38 -5.95
C GLY A 98 -19.94 -2.07 -5.96
N GLU A 99 -20.86 -1.55 -6.76
CA GLU A 99 -22.25 -2.02 -6.78
C GLU A 99 -22.43 -3.25 -7.68
N HIS A 100 -21.67 -3.30 -8.79
CA HIS A 100 -21.75 -4.40 -9.75
C HIS A 100 -20.38 -4.95 -10.13
N PRO A 101 -20.20 -6.29 -10.18
CA PRO A 101 -18.93 -6.92 -10.59
C PRO A 101 -18.47 -6.54 -12.00
N ARG A 102 -19.42 -6.30 -12.92
CA ARG A 102 -19.12 -5.91 -14.30
C ARG A 102 -18.34 -4.59 -14.41
N ASP A 103 -18.47 -3.70 -13.41
CA ASP A 103 -17.81 -2.40 -13.43
C ASP A 103 -16.35 -2.50 -12.96
N GLY A 104 -15.94 -3.64 -12.39
CA GLY A 104 -14.58 -3.87 -11.93
C GLY A 104 -14.14 -2.99 -10.77
N ILE A 105 -15.10 -2.30 -10.12
CA ILE A 105 -14.82 -1.41 -8.98
C ILE A 105 -14.83 -2.23 -7.69
N ASP A 106 -13.73 -2.17 -6.94
CA ASP A 106 -13.64 -2.84 -5.65
C ASP A 106 -14.28 -1.98 -4.55
N TYR A 107 -13.72 -0.82 -4.30
CA TYR A 107 -14.28 0.17 -3.37
C TYR A 107 -13.68 1.56 -3.57
N LEU A 108 -14.40 2.53 -3.04
CA LEU A 108 -13.97 3.92 -2.85
C LEU A 108 -13.74 4.16 -1.36
N THR A 109 -12.65 4.83 -1.00
CA THR A 109 -12.48 5.43 0.33
C THR A 109 -12.60 6.94 0.24
N LEU A 110 -13.32 7.54 1.18
CA LEU A 110 -13.39 8.98 1.40
C LEU A 110 -12.87 9.26 2.81
N LEU A 111 -11.70 9.85 2.88
CA LEU A 111 -11.01 10.13 4.14
C LEU A 111 -10.87 11.64 4.33
N PRO A 112 -11.08 12.19 5.54
CA PRO A 112 -10.93 13.62 5.81
C PRO A 112 -9.49 14.07 5.57
N LEU A 113 -9.36 15.21 4.92
CA LEU A 113 -8.08 15.88 4.63
C LEU A 113 -8.28 17.40 4.79
N GLY A 114 -8.12 17.90 6.01
CA GLY A 114 -8.53 19.27 6.34
C GLY A 114 -10.01 19.49 6.05
N ASP A 115 -10.34 20.53 5.30
CA ASP A 115 -11.71 20.87 4.92
C ASP A 115 -12.25 20.07 3.74
N SER A 116 -11.42 19.19 3.15
CA SER A 116 -11.78 18.34 2.02
C SER A 116 -11.79 16.84 2.38
N LEU A 117 -12.20 16.02 1.43
CA LEU A 117 -12.07 14.57 1.49
C LEU A 117 -11.03 14.11 0.46
N ARG A 118 -10.15 13.19 0.85
CA ARG A 118 -9.34 12.44 -0.10
C ARG A 118 -10.13 11.21 -0.56
N ALA A 119 -10.46 11.16 -1.82
CA ALA A 119 -11.02 10.01 -2.50
C ALA A 119 -9.90 9.12 -3.04
N ASN A 120 -10.01 7.80 -2.80
CA ASN A 120 -9.23 6.80 -3.50
C ASN A 120 -10.17 5.69 -3.95
N ILE A 121 -10.28 5.48 -5.26
CA ILE A 121 -11.03 4.38 -5.84
C ILE A 121 -10.08 3.30 -6.32
N PHE A 122 -10.36 2.05 -5.98
CA PHE A 122 -9.59 0.87 -6.37
C PHE A 122 -10.39 0.03 -7.35
N THR A 123 -9.75 -0.31 -8.47
CA THR A 123 -10.41 -1.02 -9.56
C THR A 123 -9.55 -2.16 -10.07
N PHE A 124 -10.19 -3.15 -10.68
CA PHE A 124 -9.55 -4.25 -11.41
C PHE A 124 -9.88 -4.20 -12.92
N CYS A 125 -10.35 -3.05 -13.40
CA CYS A 125 -10.56 -2.83 -14.83
C CYS A 125 -9.24 -2.67 -15.60
N ASP A 126 -9.26 -2.92 -16.91
CA ASP A 126 -8.09 -2.64 -17.75
C ASP A 126 -7.87 -1.13 -17.85
N HIS A 127 -6.60 -0.68 -17.77
CA HIS A 127 -6.21 0.72 -17.97
C HIS A 127 -6.56 1.24 -19.37
N ARG A 128 -6.82 0.35 -20.35
CA ARG A 128 -7.29 0.65 -21.71
C ARG A 128 -8.80 0.79 -21.80
N ASP A 129 -9.52 0.44 -20.74
CA ASP A 129 -10.95 0.61 -20.66
C ASP A 129 -11.34 2.07 -20.94
N ARG A 130 -12.41 2.26 -21.68
CA ARG A 130 -12.93 3.58 -22.03
C ARG A 130 -13.28 4.38 -20.77
N TRP A 131 -13.88 3.72 -19.78
CA TRP A 131 -14.20 4.33 -18.49
C TRP A 131 -12.94 4.79 -17.76
N ALA A 132 -11.94 3.93 -17.63
CA ALA A 132 -10.70 4.25 -16.93
C ALA A 132 -9.95 5.42 -17.55
N ARG A 133 -9.98 5.55 -18.87
CA ARG A 133 -9.39 6.68 -19.60
C ARG A 133 -10.16 7.97 -19.40
N ALA A 134 -11.49 7.90 -19.51
CA ALA A 134 -12.37 9.06 -19.38
C ALA A 134 -12.50 9.57 -17.93
N PHE A 135 -12.21 8.72 -16.92
CA PHE A 135 -12.38 9.06 -15.51
C PHE A 135 -11.56 10.28 -15.07
N ARG A 136 -10.48 10.57 -15.76
CA ARG A 136 -9.64 11.75 -15.45
C ARG A 136 -10.26 13.06 -15.92
N ASP A 137 -11.12 13.00 -16.94
CA ASP A 137 -11.73 14.17 -17.58
C ASP A 137 -13.07 14.53 -16.91
N ASP A 138 -13.85 13.52 -16.48
CA ASP A 138 -15.15 13.73 -15.83
C ASP A 138 -15.36 12.75 -14.67
N PRO A 139 -14.57 12.89 -13.59
CA PRO A 139 -14.56 11.94 -12.48
C PRO A 139 -15.87 11.93 -11.68
N LYS A 140 -16.57 13.06 -11.52
CA LYS A 140 -17.83 13.13 -10.78
C LYS A 140 -18.93 12.34 -11.48
N ARG A 141 -19.17 12.59 -12.75
CA ARG A 141 -20.21 11.90 -13.52
C ARG A 141 -19.92 10.40 -13.59
N LEU A 142 -18.69 10.03 -13.95
CA LEU A 142 -18.31 8.62 -14.11
C LEU A 142 -18.27 7.85 -12.78
N LEU A 143 -17.98 8.53 -11.67
CA LEU A 143 -18.09 7.93 -10.35
C LEU A 143 -19.55 7.61 -9.99
N LEU A 144 -20.46 8.55 -10.23
CA LEU A 144 -21.90 8.36 -9.98
C LEU A 144 -22.56 7.39 -10.96
N GLU A 145 -22.01 7.22 -12.16
CA GLU A 145 -22.46 6.22 -13.14
C GLU A 145 -22.24 4.79 -12.62
N VAL A 146 -21.08 4.51 -12.02
CA VAL A 146 -20.73 3.16 -11.50
C VAL A 146 -21.04 2.96 -10.03
N MET A 147 -21.36 4.04 -9.31
CA MET A 147 -21.71 4.05 -7.88
C MET A 147 -22.86 5.02 -7.59
N PRO A 148 -24.05 4.84 -8.21
CA PRO A 148 -25.16 5.77 -8.05
C PRO A 148 -25.64 5.90 -6.60
N GLY A 149 -25.57 4.85 -5.80
CA GLY A 149 -25.92 4.88 -4.39
C GLY A 149 -25.01 5.74 -3.53
N LEU A 150 -23.85 6.15 -4.02
CA LEU A 150 -22.96 7.09 -3.33
C LEU A 150 -23.64 8.44 -3.09
N ALA A 151 -24.53 8.89 -3.97
CA ALA A 151 -25.27 10.14 -3.85
C ALA A 151 -26.12 10.21 -2.55
N HIS A 152 -26.51 9.07 -1.99
CA HIS A 152 -27.22 9.03 -0.70
C HIS A 152 -26.34 9.53 0.47
N PHE A 153 -25.04 9.25 0.44
CA PHE A 153 -24.08 9.62 1.47
C PHE A 153 -23.38 10.95 1.20
N LEU A 154 -23.20 11.25 -0.08
CA LEU A 154 -22.53 12.45 -0.57
C LEU A 154 -23.36 13.06 -1.70
N PRO A 155 -24.47 13.75 -1.35
CA PRO A 155 -25.46 14.21 -2.32
C PRO A 155 -24.91 15.30 -3.25
N ASP A 156 -24.01 16.11 -2.75
CA ASP A 156 -23.32 17.12 -3.53
C ASP A 156 -21.84 17.17 -3.20
N PHE A 157 -21.02 17.22 -4.25
CA PHE A 157 -19.57 17.32 -4.13
C PHE A 157 -18.94 17.82 -5.40
N GLU A 158 -17.74 18.35 -5.31
CA GLU A 158 -16.90 18.72 -6.43
C GLU A 158 -15.56 18.03 -6.36
N VAL A 159 -15.09 17.51 -7.49
CA VAL A 159 -13.71 17.01 -7.61
C VAL A 159 -12.82 18.21 -7.88
N VAL A 160 -11.86 18.44 -7.01
CA VAL A 160 -10.95 19.58 -7.09
C VAL A 160 -9.54 19.12 -7.44
N GLY A 161 -8.90 19.84 -8.37
CA GLY A 161 -7.55 19.51 -8.83
C GLY A 161 -7.50 18.28 -9.73
N LYS A 162 -6.30 17.67 -9.82
CA LYS A 162 -6.03 16.60 -10.77
C LYS A 162 -6.32 15.21 -10.18
N VAL A 163 -6.97 14.36 -10.97
CA VAL A 163 -7.07 12.93 -10.68
C VAL A 163 -5.72 12.27 -10.93
N GLN A 164 -5.17 11.66 -9.90
CA GLN A 164 -3.94 10.89 -9.96
C GLN A 164 -4.27 9.43 -10.25
N LEU A 165 -3.59 8.86 -11.24
CA LEU A 165 -3.72 7.46 -11.63
C LEU A 165 -2.50 6.67 -11.14
N PHE A 166 -2.74 5.54 -10.50
CA PHE A 166 -1.71 4.60 -10.06
C PHE A 166 -2.05 3.20 -10.54
N MET A 167 -1.14 2.62 -11.28
CA MET A 167 -1.22 1.23 -11.71
C MET A 167 -0.23 0.38 -10.91
N MET A 168 -0.68 -0.76 -10.42
CA MET A 168 0.13 -1.67 -9.63
C MET A 168 0.23 -3.03 -10.30
N ASP A 169 1.44 -3.45 -10.55
CA ASP A 169 1.78 -4.83 -10.90
C ASP A 169 2.00 -5.65 -9.63
N LEU A 170 1.57 -6.90 -9.61
CA LEU A 170 2.03 -7.84 -8.61
C LEU A 170 3.27 -8.56 -9.12
N SER A 171 4.35 -8.42 -8.38
CA SER A 171 5.65 -9.00 -8.71
C SER A 171 6.39 -9.43 -7.46
N THR A 172 7.29 -10.36 -7.62
CA THR A 172 8.32 -10.73 -6.64
C THR A 172 9.70 -10.66 -7.31
N VAL A 173 10.74 -10.97 -6.59
CA VAL A 173 12.11 -10.98 -7.10
C VAL A 173 12.67 -12.39 -7.16
N GLU A 174 13.58 -12.60 -8.10
CA GLU A 174 14.42 -13.78 -8.25
C GLU A 174 15.89 -13.37 -8.13
N ASP A 175 16.76 -14.33 -7.81
CA ASP A 175 18.19 -14.12 -7.62
C ASP A 175 18.52 -13.06 -6.54
N HIS A 176 17.65 -12.95 -5.53
CA HIS A 176 17.71 -11.93 -4.48
C HIS A 176 18.59 -12.32 -3.29
N VAL A 177 19.02 -13.57 -3.19
CA VAL A 177 19.96 -14.01 -2.16
C VAL A 177 21.36 -13.66 -2.60
N ARG A 178 21.88 -12.55 -2.09
CA ARG A 178 23.17 -11.96 -2.44
C ARG A 178 23.95 -11.60 -1.19
N ASP A 179 25.26 -11.62 -1.27
CA ASP A 179 26.11 -11.14 -0.19
C ASP A 179 25.75 -9.70 0.19
N GLY A 180 25.66 -9.45 1.47
CA GLY A 180 25.50 -8.13 2.05
C GLY A 180 24.28 -7.30 1.64
N THR A 181 23.29 -7.90 0.97
CA THR A 181 22.13 -7.15 0.50
C THR A 181 20.81 -7.81 0.89
N VAL A 182 19.90 -7.04 1.49
CA VAL A 182 18.52 -7.45 1.82
C VAL A 182 17.53 -6.51 1.16
N LEU A 183 16.49 -7.06 0.55
CA LEU A 183 15.34 -6.32 0.03
C LEU A 183 14.16 -6.49 0.97
N ILE A 184 13.46 -5.40 1.28
CA ILE A 184 12.26 -5.39 2.12
C ILE A 184 11.11 -4.65 1.44
N GLY A 185 9.89 -4.91 1.89
CA GLY A 185 8.69 -4.26 1.37
C GLY A 185 8.52 -4.48 -0.13
N ASP A 186 8.04 -3.47 -0.85
CA ASP A 186 7.78 -3.56 -2.29
C ASP A 186 9.04 -3.70 -3.16
N ALA A 187 10.24 -3.51 -2.58
CA ALA A 187 11.48 -3.85 -3.26
C ALA A 187 11.66 -5.36 -3.40
N PHE A 188 11.14 -6.16 -2.48
CA PHE A 188 11.13 -7.62 -2.52
C PHE A 188 9.89 -8.17 -3.23
N GLN A 189 8.69 -7.78 -2.78
CA GLN A 189 7.41 -8.23 -3.31
C GLN A 189 6.40 -7.11 -3.27
N THR A 190 5.73 -6.82 -4.39
CA THR A 190 4.69 -5.79 -4.41
C THR A 190 3.38 -6.30 -3.76
N SER A 191 2.63 -5.39 -3.17
CA SER A 191 1.34 -5.67 -2.52
C SER A 191 0.20 -4.98 -3.24
N CYS A 192 -0.93 -5.65 -3.35
CA CYS A 192 -2.14 -5.03 -3.89
C CYS A 192 -2.63 -3.90 -2.97
N PRO A 193 -2.74 -2.65 -3.46
CA PRO A 193 -3.20 -1.54 -2.62
C PRO A 193 -4.63 -1.74 -2.12
N ALA A 194 -5.51 -2.34 -2.92
CA ALA A 194 -6.87 -2.67 -2.53
C ALA A 194 -6.96 -3.72 -1.40
N ALA A 195 -5.94 -4.57 -1.24
CA ALA A 195 -5.88 -5.53 -0.15
C ALA A 195 -5.38 -4.91 1.18
N GLY A 196 -4.74 -3.72 1.13
CA GLY A 196 -4.29 -2.99 2.32
C GLY A 196 -3.19 -3.67 3.13
N THR A 197 -2.43 -4.60 2.55
CA THR A 197 -1.45 -5.44 3.26
C THR A 197 -0.02 -4.94 3.22
N GLY A 198 0.28 -3.90 2.42
CA GLY A 198 1.66 -3.46 2.15
C GLY A 198 2.42 -3.01 3.39
N VAL A 199 1.83 -2.12 4.19
CA VAL A 199 2.47 -1.58 5.40
C VAL A 199 2.66 -2.66 6.47
N SER A 200 1.63 -3.47 6.74
CA SER A 200 1.73 -4.54 7.74
C SER A 200 2.79 -5.59 7.38
N ARG A 201 2.94 -5.91 6.09
CA ARG A 201 3.99 -6.81 5.59
C ARG A 201 5.37 -6.18 5.77
N LEU A 202 5.54 -4.91 5.38
CA LEU A 202 6.80 -4.18 5.59
C LEU A 202 7.21 -4.16 7.07
N LEU A 203 6.25 -3.94 7.98
CA LEU A 203 6.53 -3.94 9.42
C LEU A 203 7.00 -5.32 9.92
N VAL A 204 6.48 -6.42 9.35
CA VAL A 204 7.01 -7.77 9.64
C VAL A 204 8.45 -7.91 9.13
N ASP A 205 8.73 -7.47 7.89
CA ASP A 205 10.11 -7.48 7.36
C ASP A 205 11.08 -6.74 8.28
N VAL A 206 10.71 -5.52 8.70
CA VAL A 206 11.54 -4.68 9.58
C VAL A 206 11.72 -5.32 10.96
N ASP A 207 10.63 -5.79 11.57
CA ASP A 207 10.68 -6.42 12.91
C ASP A 207 11.59 -7.67 12.90
N ARG A 208 11.40 -8.57 11.91
CA ARG A 208 12.23 -9.77 11.79
C ARG A 208 13.68 -9.44 11.49
N LEU A 209 13.95 -8.56 10.53
CA LEU A 209 15.30 -8.16 10.19
C LEU A 209 16.02 -7.52 11.39
N CYS A 210 15.39 -6.52 12.01
CA CYS A 210 16.06 -5.72 13.05
C CYS A 210 16.16 -6.43 14.39
N LYS A 211 15.16 -7.24 14.80
CA LYS A 211 15.16 -7.87 16.13
C LYS A 211 15.72 -9.28 16.15
N THR A 212 15.63 -10.01 15.03
CA THR A 212 16.04 -11.42 14.99
C THR A 212 17.39 -11.60 14.30
N TYR A 213 17.57 -11.02 13.12
CA TYR A 213 18.73 -11.33 12.27
C TYR A 213 19.88 -10.35 12.48
N LEU A 214 19.67 -9.05 12.49
CA LEU A 214 20.76 -8.07 12.60
C LEU A 214 21.61 -8.21 13.86
N PRO A 215 21.05 -8.44 15.07
CA PRO A 215 21.90 -8.60 16.27
C PRO A 215 22.89 -9.75 16.13
N GLU A 216 22.43 -10.92 15.66
CA GLU A 216 23.26 -12.10 15.42
C GLU A 216 24.29 -11.86 14.29
N TRP A 217 23.84 -11.29 13.17
CA TRP A 217 24.70 -11.06 12.01
C TRP A 217 25.81 -10.05 12.29
N LEU A 218 25.51 -9.02 13.06
CA LEU A 218 26.49 -8.00 13.43
C LEU A 218 27.48 -8.48 14.51
N ALA A 219 27.11 -9.47 15.30
CA ALA A 219 28.00 -10.11 16.28
C ALA A 219 29.03 -11.05 15.65
N THR A 220 28.85 -11.47 14.40
CA THR A 220 29.70 -12.43 13.69
C THR A 220 30.31 -11.82 12.44
N PRO A 221 31.54 -12.24 12.01
CA PRO A 221 32.12 -11.76 10.77
C PRO A 221 31.30 -12.11 9.54
N GLY A 222 31.51 -11.31 8.48
CA GLY A 222 30.92 -11.54 7.17
C GLY A 222 29.42 -11.24 7.10
N MET A 223 28.92 -11.10 5.87
CA MET A 223 27.52 -10.91 5.54
C MET A 223 27.19 -11.69 4.24
N GLY A 224 27.60 -12.95 4.21
CA GLY A 224 27.45 -13.82 3.07
C GLY A 224 26.01 -14.17 2.73
N ALA A 225 25.80 -14.68 1.54
CA ALA A 225 24.49 -15.08 1.02
C ALA A 225 23.77 -16.11 1.90
N ASP A 226 24.49 -16.95 2.63
CA ASP A 226 23.95 -17.90 3.59
C ASP A 226 23.18 -17.22 4.74
N LYS A 227 23.74 -16.14 5.31
CA LYS A 227 23.04 -15.31 6.30
C LYS A 227 21.78 -14.68 5.70
N ILE A 228 21.92 -14.09 4.51
CA ILE A 228 20.81 -13.43 3.82
C ILE A 228 19.68 -14.41 3.51
N ALA A 229 20.00 -15.62 3.09
CA ALA A 229 19.01 -16.69 2.80
C ALA A 229 18.14 -17.00 4.03
N ARG A 230 18.68 -16.96 5.23
CA ARG A 230 17.94 -17.22 6.48
C ARG A 230 16.81 -16.21 6.71
N PHE A 231 17.01 -14.94 6.39
CA PHE A 231 15.95 -13.93 6.47
C PHE A 231 14.80 -14.23 5.51
N TYR A 232 15.09 -14.62 4.28
CA TYR A 232 14.04 -14.97 3.31
C TYR A 232 13.36 -16.32 3.61
N ALA A 233 14.01 -17.19 4.36
CA ALA A 233 13.43 -18.44 4.87
C ALA A 233 12.61 -18.25 6.15
N ASP A 234 12.62 -17.06 6.77
CA ASP A 234 11.90 -16.79 8.02
C ASP A 234 10.41 -17.12 7.92
N PRO A 235 9.87 -17.96 8.83
CA PRO A 235 8.47 -18.39 8.75
C PRO A 235 7.47 -17.24 8.86
N ALA A 236 7.72 -16.23 9.69
CA ALA A 236 6.82 -15.10 9.87
C ALA A 236 6.80 -14.19 8.62
N LYS A 237 7.98 -13.94 8.04
CA LYS A 237 8.11 -13.24 6.76
C LYS A 237 7.36 -13.97 5.65
N ARG A 238 7.63 -15.26 5.46
CA ARG A 238 6.98 -16.07 4.42
C ARG A 238 5.45 -16.12 4.60
N ALA A 239 5.00 -16.23 5.84
CA ALA A 239 3.56 -16.20 6.14
C ALA A 239 2.92 -14.84 5.80
N ALA A 240 3.61 -13.73 6.07
CA ALA A 240 3.16 -12.38 5.74
C ALA A 240 3.09 -12.17 4.23
N ASP A 241 4.13 -12.59 3.48
CA ASP A 241 4.18 -12.50 2.02
C ASP A 241 3.06 -13.33 1.37
N ALA A 242 2.88 -14.58 1.80
CA ALA A 242 1.82 -15.46 1.30
C ALA A 242 0.41 -14.93 1.63
N ARG A 243 0.22 -14.34 2.81
CA ARG A 243 -1.04 -13.70 3.20
C ARG A 243 -1.36 -12.51 2.29
N ALA A 244 -0.36 -11.68 1.99
CA ALA A 244 -0.53 -10.53 1.09
C ALA A 244 -0.93 -10.97 -0.33
N SER A 245 -0.31 -12.02 -0.87
CA SER A 245 -0.66 -12.59 -2.18
C SER A 245 -2.09 -13.13 -2.19
N ARG A 246 -2.45 -13.97 -1.21
CA ARG A 246 -3.83 -14.49 -1.11
C ARG A 246 -4.88 -13.39 -0.94
N ALA A 247 -4.56 -12.34 -0.19
CA ALA A 247 -5.47 -11.20 -0.03
C ALA A 247 -5.68 -10.44 -1.35
N ALA A 248 -4.62 -10.28 -2.15
CA ALA A 248 -4.70 -9.67 -3.47
C ALA A 248 -5.57 -10.46 -4.44
N GLU A 249 -5.35 -11.77 -4.52
CA GLU A 249 -6.15 -12.69 -5.35
C GLU A 249 -7.61 -12.71 -4.91
N PHE A 250 -7.85 -12.83 -3.60
CA PHE A 250 -9.20 -12.82 -3.04
C PHE A 250 -9.95 -11.52 -3.35
N ARG A 251 -9.30 -10.36 -3.18
CA ARG A 251 -9.92 -9.06 -3.48
C ARG A 251 -10.30 -8.95 -4.94
N ARG A 252 -9.37 -9.31 -5.83
CA ARG A 252 -9.65 -9.31 -7.27
C ARG A 252 -10.82 -10.23 -7.61
N ALA A 253 -10.78 -11.48 -7.18
CA ALA A 253 -11.82 -12.45 -7.48
C ALA A 253 -13.19 -12.03 -6.91
N LEU A 254 -13.21 -11.52 -5.68
CA LEU A 254 -14.44 -10.98 -5.06
C LEU A 254 -15.05 -9.84 -5.88
N THR A 255 -14.24 -9.04 -6.53
CA THR A 255 -14.69 -7.86 -7.27
C THR A 255 -15.19 -8.22 -8.67
N ILE A 256 -14.47 -9.06 -9.42
CA ILE A 256 -14.75 -9.24 -10.86
C ILE A 256 -15.32 -10.61 -11.24
N GLU A 257 -15.18 -11.64 -10.39
CA GLU A 257 -15.69 -12.96 -10.72
C GLU A 257 -17.21 -13.03 -10.61
N THR A 258 -17.88 -13.59 -11.65
CA THR A 258 -19.34 -13.58 -11.75
C THR A 258 -19.97 -14.97 -11.50
N ASN A 259 -19.16 -15.99 -11.21
CA ASN A 259 -19.69 -17.31 -10.93
C ASN A 259 -20.42 -17.38 -9.56
N LEU A 260 -21.29 -18.38 -9.41
CA LEU A 260 -22.16 -18.56 -8.23
C LEU A 260 -21.40 -18.53 -6.90
N LYS A 261 -20.20 -19.13 -6.85
CA LYS A 261 -19.34 -19.14 -5.65
C LYS A 261 -19.06 -17.72 -5.15
N TRP A 262 -18.64 -16.83 -6.07
CA TRP A 262 -18.29 -15.46 -5.72
C TRP A 262 -19.52 -14.59 -5.48
N GLU A 263 -20.63 -14.88 -6.14
CA GLU A 263 -21.91 -14.23 -5.85
C GLU A 263 -22.38 -14.51 -4.42
N LEU A 264 -22.37 -15.79 -4.01
CA LEU A 264 -22.68 -16.20 -2.64
C LEU A 264 -21.72 -15.57 -1.62
N ARG A 265 -20.42 -15.49 -1.96
CA ARG A 265 -19.43 -14.87 -1.08
C ARG A 265 -19.66 -13.37 -0.91
N ARG A 266 -20.03 -12.64 -1.95
CA ARG A 266 -20.42 -11.22 -1.85
C ARG A 266 -21.63 -11.03 -0.97
N ARG A 267 -22.67 -11.86 -1.12
CA ARG A 267 -23.88 -11.83 -0.30
C ARG A 267 -23.55 -12.12 1.18
N GLU A 268 -22.76 -13.12 1.45
CA GLU A 268 -22.29 -13.43 2.82
C GLU A 268 -21.57 -12.23 3.45
N MET A 269 -20.62 -11.64 2.74
CA MET A 269 -19.86 -10.50 3.23
C MET A 269 -20.76 -9.26 3.45
N TYR A 270 -21.74 -9.03 2.59
CA TYR A 270 -22.70 -7.96 2.75
C TYR A 270 -23.54 -8.17 4.03
N LEU A 271 -24.07 -9.36 4.23
CA LEU A 271 -24.86 -9.70 5.45
C LEU A 271 -24.02 -9.54 6.71
N ARG A 272 -22.81 -10.06 6.74
CA ARG A 272 -21.90 -9.92 7.89
C ARG A 272 -21.61 -8.46 8.22
N ARG A 273 -21.35 -7.61 7.22
CA ARG A 273 -21.10 -6.17 7.44
C ARG A 273 -22.34 -5.47 7.97
N ARG A 274 -23.51 -5.79 7.44
CA ARG A 274 -24.79 -5.23 7.91
C ARG A 274 -25.07 -5.60 9.36
N THR A 275 -24.89 -6.86 9.75
CA THR A 275 -25.10 -7.32 11.13
C THR A 275 -24.08 -6.70 12.09
N LEU A 276 -22.79 -6.69 11.73
CA LEU A 276 -21.74 -6.07 12.56
C LEU A 276 -21.95 -4.55 12.69
N GLY A 277 -22.36 -3.89 11.63
CA GLY A 277 -22.69 -2.46 11.65
C GLY A 277 -23.87 -2.16 12.58
N TRP A 278 -24.90 -2.97 12.52
CA TRP A 278 -26.07 -2.86 13.40
C TRP A 278 -25.71 -3.10 14.87
N ILE A 279 -24.88 -4.12 15.17
CA ILE A 279 -24.39 -4.40 16.53
C ILE A 279 -23.53 -3.22 17.03
N ALA A 280 -22.60 -2.73 16.22
CA ALA A 280 -21.72 -1.61 16.57
C ALA A 280 -22.50 -0.32 16.85
N GLN A 281 -23.59 -0.06 16.11
CA GLN A 281 -24.47 1.09 16.38
C GLN A 281 -25.21 0.95 17.71
N ARG A 282 -25.64 -0.26 18.08
CA ARG A 282 -26.33 -0.51 19.36
C ARG A 282 -25.40 -0.52 20.58
N LEU A 283 -24.14 -0.87 20.38
CA LEU A 283 -23.12 -0.90 21.43
C LEU A 283 -22.37 0.43 21.59
N ARG A 284 -22.66 1.46 20.78
CA ARG A 284 -22.14 2.80 21.05
C ARG A 284 -22.75 3.31 22.35
N PRO A 285 -21.95 3.58 23.40
CA PRO A 285 -22.48 4.20 24.61
C PRO A 285 -23.06 5.56 24.28
N LEU A 286 -24.15 5.93 24.97
CA LEU A 286 -24.86 7.23 24.88
C LEU A 286 -24.00 8.43 25.33
N SER A 287 -22.68 8.34 25.36
CA SER A 287 -21.74 9.28 25.97
C SER A 287 -21.17 10.34 25.03
N ASP A 288 -21.74 10.59 23.86
CA ASP A 288 -21.26 11.67 22.97
C ASP A 288 -22.23 12.86 22.85
N HIS A 289 -23.02 13.12 23.90
CA HIS A 289 -23.69 14.39 24.11
C HIS A 289 -22.99 15.12 25.27
N GLY A 290 -21.97 15.90 24.97
CA GLY A 290 -21.42 16.82 25.96
C GLY A 290 -19.90 16.88 26.07
N ILE A 291 -19.22 17.42 25.08
CA ILE A 291 -18.02 18.20 25.37
C ILE A 291 -18.31 19.61 24.88
N GLY A 292 -18.88 20.34 25.83
CA GLY A 292 -19.05 21.78 25.73
C GLY A 292 -17.69 22.47 25.61
N SER A 293 -17.70 23.54 24.87
CA SER A 293 -16.66 24.54 24.76
C SER A 293 -15.86 24.76 26.04
N VAL A 294 -14.56 24.53 26.03
CA VAL A 294 -13.64 25.25 26.89
C VAL A 294 -12.92 26.29 26.04
N ARG A 295 -13.43 27.53 26.13
CA ARG A 295 -12.64 28.72 25.84
C ARG A 295 -11.47 28.77 26.83
N LYS A 296 -10.26 28.82 26.37
CA LYS A 296 -9.28 29.86 26.66
C LYS A 296 -8.07 29.68 25.76
#